data_558c7c67101b52387c1f9aea665add32
#
_entry.id   558c7c67101b52387c1f9aea665add32
#
_cell.length_a   1.000
_cell.length_b   1.000
_cell.length_c   1.000
_cell.angle_alpha   90.00
_cell.angle_beta   90.00
_cell.angle_gamma   90.00
#
_symmetry.space_group_name_H-M   'P 1'
#
loop_
_entity.id
_entity.type
_entity.pdbx_description
1 polymer ?
#
loop_
_entity_poly.entity_id
_entity_poly.type
_entity_poly.pdbx_seq_one_letter_code
_entity_poly.pdbx_strand_id
1 'polypeptide(L)'
;MTDSRYLKRTIVKEEIESRYLGEKRTLRIYLPPGYNELLSYPVVYCQDGEEFFNFGRIATTANRIILDEGAEPFIIVGVQVDVSVRTQEYAPFGDRFKAYTACFAEEIIPYIEEKYPVRRSPQERILAGDSLGGSVSLHLALLYPDLFTRVISMSGAFYSASQEIYAAAEDLSWLSIWMIVGLQETAFAADTGTYDFVQLNRDTRDLLEKRGALVSYQEKDGNHQWGFWQNELPEALLYFLQER
;
A
#
# COMPACT_ATOMS: atom_id res chain seq x y z
N MET A 1 -17.18 -21.87 -2.37
CA MET A 1 -16.58 -21.77 -3.72
C MET A 1 -16.58 -20.30 -4.12
N THR A 2 -15.49 -19.80 -4.66
CA THR A 2 -15.44 -18.40 -5.15
C THR A 2 -16.33 -18.26 -6.39
N ASP A 3 -17.19 -17.22 -6.44
CA ASP A 3 -18.04 -16.93 -7.59
C ASP A 3 -17.19 -16.70 -8.84
N SER A 4 -17.56 -17.32 -9.94
CA SER A 4 -16.82 -17.23 -11.22
C SER A 4 -16.75 -15.79 -11.77
N ARG A 5 -17.68 -14.92 -11.40
CA ARG A 5 -17.68 -13.48 -11.77
C ARG A 5 -16.42 -12.77 -11.25
N TYR A 6 -15.96 -13.09 -10.03
CA TYR A 6 -14.76 -12.48 -9.44
C TYR A 6 -13.45 -12.92 -10.10
N LEU A 7 -13.48 -14.04 -10.81
CA LEU A 7 -12.31 -14.58 -11.52
C LEU A 7 -12.07 -13.96 -12.89
N LYS A 8 -13.04 -13.24 -13.45
CA LYS A 8 -12.90 -12.50 -14.72
C LYS A 8 -12.17 -11.18 -14.46
N ARG A 9 -10.85 -11.23 -14.37
CA ARG A 9 -9.99 -10.08 -14.03
C ARG A 9 -9.21 -9.63 -15.26
N THR A 10 -9.19 -8.33 -15.51
CA THR A 10 -8.29 -7.72 -16.51
C THR A 10 -7.03 -7.24 -15.78
N ILE A 11 -5.90 -7.86 -16.07
CA ILE A 11 -4.60 -7.51 -15.50
C ILE A 11 -3.63 -7.27 -16.65
N VAL A 12 -3.05 -6.07 -16.71
CA VAL A 12 -2.05 -5.66 -17.69
C VAL A 12 -0.68 -5.64 -17.01
N LYS A 13 0.35 -6.12 -17.68
CA LYS A 13 1.75 -5.99 -17.26
C LYS A 13 2.40 -4.87 -18.04
N GLU A 14 3.01 -3.92 -17.34
CA GLU A 14 3.72 -2.80 -17.90
C GLU A 14 5.16 -2.80 -17.40
N GLU A 15 6.05 -2.15 -18.13
CA GLU A 15 7.44 -1.92 -17.70
C GLU A 15 7.79 -0.46 -17.95
N ILE A 16 8.43 0.18 -16.97
CA ILE A 16 9.00 1.51 -17.09
C ILE A 16 10.52 1.45 -16.92
N GLU A 17 11.23 2.26 -17.69
CA GLU A 17 12.68 2.49 -17.48
C GLU A 17 12.83 3.57 -16.41
N SER A 18 13.36 3.23 -15.24
CA SER A 18 13.58 4.22 -14.18
C SER A 18 14.97 4.83 -14.29
N ARG A 19 15.03 6.14 -14.37
CA ARG A 19 16.29 6.90 -14.32
C ARG A 19 16.86 6.94 -12.91
N TYR A 20 15.97 6.94 -11.89
CA TYR A 20 16.39 6.97 -10.49
C TYR A 20 17.00 5.64 -10.04
N LEU A 21 16.42 4.52 -10.48
CA LEU A 21 16.90 3.18 -10.11
C LEU A 21 17.96 2.65 -11.07
N GLY A 22 18.03 3.18 -12.30
CA GLY A 22 18.92 2.69 -13.35
C GLY A 22 18.54 1.32 -13.92
N GLU A 23 17.29 0.92 -13.73
CA GLU A 23 16.76 -0.38 -14.15
C GLU A 23 15.27 -0.31 -14.51
N LYS A 24 14.76 -1.39 -15.10
CA LYS A 24 13.34 -1.51 -15.37
C LYS A 24 12.55 -1.82 -14.10
N ARG A 25 11.38 -1.20 -14.00
CA ARG A 25 10.40 -1.52 -12.98
C ARG A 25 9.14 -2.10 -13.62
N THR A 26 8.75 -3.29 -13.17
CA THR A 26 7.53 -3.95 -13.62
C THR A 26 6.33 -3.46 -12.80
N LEU A 27 5.24 -3.16 -13.49
CA LEU A 27 3.95 -2.80 -12.91
C LEU A 27 2.90 -3.83 -13.31
N ARG A 28 2.04 -4.24 -12.38
CA ARG A 28 0.83 -5.02 -12.64
C ARG A 28 -0.37 -4.14 -12.42
N ILE A 29 -1.19 -3.97 -13.44
CA ILE A 29 -2.30 -3.03 -13.42
C ILE A 29 -3.59 -3.82 -13.57
N TYR A 30 -4.43 -3.78 -12.53
CA TYR A 30 -5.79 -4.31 -12.59
C TYR A 30 -6.75 -3.21 -13.02
N LEU A 31 -7.63 -3.56 -13.98
CA LEU A 31 -8.72 -2.72 -14.45
C LEU A 31 -10.05 -3.29 -13.93
N PRO A 32 -10.95 -2.44 -13.37
CA PRO A 32 -12.18 -2.90 -12.75
C PRO A 32 -13.18 -3.50 -13.74
N PRO A 33 -14.17 -4.29 -13.29
CA PRO A 33 -15.28 -4.71 -14.12
C PRO A 33 -15.98 -3.50 -14.76
N GLY A 34 -16.23 -3.57 -16.06
CA GLY A 34 -16.84 -2.44 -16.80
C GLY A 34 -15.90 -1.26 -17.03
N TYR A 35 -14.57 -1.46 -16.93
CA TYR A 35 -13.60 -0.41 -17.23
C TYR A 35 -13.91 0.31 -18.53
N ASN A 36 -13.88 1.64 -18.48
CA ASN A 36 -14.14 2.52 -19.60
C ASN A 36 -13.22 3.74 -19.53
N GLU A 37 -12.45 3.99 -20.58
CA GLU A 37 -11.50 5.11 -20.67
C GLU A 37 -12.14 6.50 -20.62
N LEU A 38 -13.45 6.58 -20.81
CA LEU A 38 -14.22 7.83 -20.68
C LEU A 38 -14.63 8.16 -19.22
N LEU A 39 -14.40 7.25 -18.29
CA LEU A 39 -14.61 7.44 -16.85
C LEU A 39 -13.29 7.82 -16.17
N SER A 40 -13.35 8.13 -14.87
CA SER A 40 -12.15 8.34 -14.05
C SER A 40 -12.24 7.54 -12.75
N TYR A 41 -11.10 7.01 -12.30
CA TYR A 41 -11.04 6.04 -11.22
C TYR A 41 -10.08 6.47 -10.12
N PRO A 42 -10.40 6.23 -8.83
CA PRO A 42 -9.39 6.23 -7.78
C PRO A 42 -8.39 5.10 -8.03
N VAL A 43 -7.21 5.21 -7.44
CA VAL A 43 -6.15 4.24 -7.66
C VAL A 43 -5.51 3.78 -6.36
N VAL A 44 -5.31 2.46 -6.24
CA VAL A 44 -4.58 1.82 -5.15
C VAL A 44 -3.21 1.40 -5.66
N TYR A 45 -2.16 1.99 -5.11
CA TYR A 45 -0.77 1.64 -5.40
C TYR A 45 -0.26 0.67 -4.33
N CYS A 46 0.04 -0.56 -4.72
CA CYS A 46 0.54 -1.61 -3.83
C CYS A 46 2.06 -1.74 -3.94
N GLN A 47 2.74 -1.68 -2.81
CA GLN A 47 4.11 -2.16 -2.70
C GLN A 47 4.10 -3.69 -2.86
N ASP A 48 5.26 -4.29 -3.21
CA ASP A 48 5.33 -5.74 -3.43
C ASP A 48 4.23 -6.28 -4.35
N GLY A 49 4.01 -5.58 -5.47
CA GLY A 49 2.85 -5.78 -6.34
C GLY A 49 2.63 -7.23 -6.77
N GLU A 50 3.71 -8.02 -6.96
CA GLU A 50 3.57 -9.43 -7.31
C GLU A 50 2.89 -10.24 -6.20
N GLU A 51 3.24 -9.98 -4.94
CA GLU A 51 2.68 -10.68 -3.79
C GLU A 51 1.23 -10.30 -3.53
N PHE A 52 0.88 -9.01 -3.65
CA PHE A 52 -0.52 -8.57 -3.57
C PHE A 52 -1.41 -9.24 -4.59
N PHE A 53 -0.93 -9.45 -5.82
CA PHE A 53 -1.70 -10.13 -6.86
C PHE A 53 -1.74 -11.65 -6.68
N ASN A 54 -0.61 -12.27 -6.33
CA ASN A 54 -0.49 -13.73 -6.28
C ASN A 54 -1.00 -14.31 -4.95
N PHE A 55 -0.56 -13.76 -3.82
CA PHE A 55 -0.94 -14.24 -2.47
C PHE A 55 -2.10 -13.45 -1.88
N GLY A 56 -2.09 -12.12 -1.99
CA GLY A 56 -3.17 -11.24 -1.57
C GLY A 56 -4.44 -11.40 -2.40
N ARG A 57 -4.34 -11.90 -3.64
CA ARG A 57 -5.46 -12.05 -4.58
C ARG A 57 -6.28 -10.76 -4.73
N ILE A 58 -5.61 -9.63 -4.61
CA ILE A 58 -6.24 -8.30 -4.53
C ILE A 58 -7.20 -8.03 -5.71
N ALA A 59 -6.88 -8.48 -6.93
CA ALA A 59 -7.75 -8.31 -8.09
C ALA A 59 -9.06 -9.12 -7.98
N THR A 60 -9.05 -10.28 -7.32
CA THR A 60 -10.26 -11.06 -7.05
C THR A 60 -11.10 -10.41 -5.96
N THR A 61 -10.45 -9.92 -4.92
CA THR A 61 -11.07 -9.14 -3.84
C THR A 61 -11.71 -7.87 -4.40
N ALA A 62 -11.01 -7.12 -5.25
CA ALA A 62 -11.53 -5.93 -5.91
C ALA A 62 -12.80 -6.22 -6.72
N ASN A 63 -12.80 -7.28 -7.57
CA ASN A 63 -14.00 -7.67 -8.29
C ASN A 63 -15.19 -7.95 -7.35
N ARG A 64 -14.96 -8.64 -6.23
CA ARG A 64 -16.00 -8.98 -5.28
C ARG A 64 -16.58 -7.73 -4.62
N ILE A 65 -15.74 -6.86 -4.06
CA ILE A 65 -16.21 -5.67 -3.34
C ILE A 65 -16.89 -4.65 -4.29
N ILE A 66 -16.43 -4.54 -5.54
CA ILE A 66 -17.07 -3.69 -6.56
C ILE A 66 -18.43 -4.25 -6.98
N LEU A 67 -18.52 -5.56 -7.24
CA LEU A 67 -19.74 -6.14 -7.78
C LEU A 67 -20.85 -6.36 -6.74
N ASP A 68 -20.49 -6.63 -5.49
CA ASP A 68 -21.44 -7.11 -4.48
C ASP A 68 -21.41 -6.34 -3.14
N GLU A 69 -20.40 -5.50 -2.88
CA GLU A 69 -20.24 -4.85 -1.56
C GLU A 69 -20.24 -3.30 -1.62
N GLY A 70 -20.51 -2.71 -2.79
CA GLY A 70 -20.72 -1.26 -2.95
C GLY A 70 -19.43 -0.44 -2.93
N ALA A 71 -18.27 -1.05 -3.27
CA ALA A 71 -17.07 -0.27 -3.56
C ALA A 71 -17.22 0.43 -4.92
N GLU A 72 -16.82 1.70 -5.01
CA GLU A 72 -16.69 2.32 -6.32
C GLU A 72 -15.63 1.59 -7.16
N PRO A 73 -15.76 1.53 -8.50
CA PRO A 73 -14.74 0.94 -9.36
C PRO A 73 -13.41 1.69 -9.25
N PHE A 74 -12.30 0.97 -9.09
CA PHE A 74 -10.96 1.53 -8.91
C PHE A 74 -9.90 0.72 -9.65
N ILE A 75 -8.78 1.37 -9.97
CA ILE A 75 -7.60 0.76 -10.58
C ILE A 75 -6.63 0.33 -9.47
N ILE A 76 -5.92 -0.79 -9.66
CA ILE A 76 -4.82 -1.20 -8.79
C ILE A 76 -3.54 -1.21 -9.59
N VAL A 77 -2.50 -0.61 -9.03
CA VAL A 77 -1.13 -0.61 -9.57
C VAL A 77 -0.21 -1.31 -8.59
N GLY A 78 0.16 -2.55 -8.88
CA GLY A 78 1.15 -3.28 -8.10
C GLY A 78 2.55 -2.98 -8.60
N VAL A 79 3.36 -2.33 -7.79
CA VAL A 79 4.77 -2.04 -8.08
C VAL A 79 5.61 -3.21 -7.63
N GLN A 80 6.27 -3.89 -8.59
CA GLN A 80 7.10 -5.04 -8.27
C GLN A 80 8.47 -4.61 -7.76
N VAL A 81 8.97 -5.31 -6.75
CA VAL A 81 10.33 -5.14 -6.22
C VAL A 81 11.07 -6.47 -6.30
N ASP A 82 12.38 -6.43 -6.54
CA ASP A 82 13.24 -7.58 -6.35
C ASP A 82 13.51 -7.77 -4.85
N VAL A 83 13.22 -8.96 -4.33
CA VAL A 83 13.38 -9.29 -2.90
C VAL A 83 14.82 -9.02 -2.42
N SER A 84 15.81 -9.21 -3.28
CA SER A 84 17.23 -9.00 -2.94
C SER A 84 17.60 -7.55 -2.62
N VAL A 85 16.84 -6.58 -3.14
CA VAL A 85 17.05 -5.13 -2.90
C VAL A 85 15.91 -4.49 -2.11
N ARG A 86 14.87 -5.25 -1.76
CA ARG A 86 13.65 -4.75 -1.12
C ARG A 86 13.94 -3.92 0.15
N THR A 87 14.78 -4.42 1.04
CA THR A 87 15.15 -3.69 2.26
C THR A 87 15.90 -2.40 1.94
N GLN A 88 16.75 -2.39 0.91
CA GLN A 88 17.48 -1.18 0.48
C GLN A 88 16.56 -0.12 -0.13
N GLU A 89 15.45 -0.54 -0.75
CA GLU A 89 14.47 0.36 -1.35
C GLU A 89 13.41 0.85 -0.34
N TYR A 90 13.02 0.02 0.63
CA TYR A 90 11.87 0.30 1.50
C TYR A 90 12.25 0.86 2.88
N ALA A 91 13.44 0.55 3.39
CA ALA A 91 13.89 1.06 4.67
C ALA A 91 14.50 2.47 4.55
N PRO A 92 14.19 3.43 5.44
CA PRO A 92 14.67 4.81 5.33
C PRO A 92 16.19 4.95 5.42
N PHE A 93 16.87 3.93 5.95
CA PHE A 93 18.33 3.85 6.00
C PHE A 93 18.95 3.09 4.81
N GLY A 94 18.13 2.58 3.91
CA GLY A 94 18.62 1.81 2.75
C GLY A 94 19.22 2.71 1.68
N ASP A 95 20.30 2.26 1.04
CA ASP A 95 21.04 3.05 0.05
C ASP A 95 20.22 3.42 -1.19
N ARG A 96 19.17 2.63 -1.48
CA ARG A 96 18.27 2.83 -2.63
C ARG A 96 16.96 3.54 -2.27
N PHE A 97 16.70 3.83 -0.99
CA PHE A 97 15.43 4.38 -0.52
C PHE A 97 15.04 5.69 -1.23
N LYS A 98 15.98 6.64 -1.33
CA LYS A 98 15.73 7.92 -2.01
C LYS A 98 15.46 7.74 -3.50
N ALA A 99 16.18 6.83 -4.14
CA ALA A 99 15.99 6.52 -5.56
C ALA A 99 14.61 5.86 -5.79
N TYR A 100 14.22 4.93 -4.91
CA TYR A 100 12.92 4.27 -4.98
C TYR A 100 11.76 5.24 -4.77
N THR A 101 11.81 6.07 -3.74
CA THR A 101 10.73 7.03 -3.45
C THR A 101 10.60 8.09 -4.55
N ALA A 102 11.71 8.54 -5.13
CA ALA A 102 11.70 9.44 -6.30
C ALA A 102 11.16 8.73 -7.56
N CYS A 103 11.59 7.49 -7.84
CA CYS A 103 11.03 6.69 -8.94
C CYS A 103 9.50 6.55 -8.78
N PHE A 104 9.03 6.27 -7.57
CA PHE A 104 7.60 6.10 -7.31
C PHE A 104 6.81 7.39 -7.59
N ALA A 105 7.23 8.51 -7.02
CA ALA A 105 6.51 9.77 -7.10
C ALA A 105 6.68 10.49 -8.46
N GLU A 106 7.86 10.42 -9.06
CA GLU A 106 8.22 11.26 -10.22
C GLU A 106 8.26 10.49 -11.56
N GLU A 107 8.19 9.15 -11.51
CA GLU A 107 8.14 8.32 -12.73
C GLU A 107 6.90 7.44 -12.79
N ILE A 108 6.60 6.64 -11.73
CA ILE A 108 5.46 5.71 -11.74
C ILE A 108 4.13 6.47 -11.75
N ILE A 109 3.96 7.44 -10.86
CA ILE A 109 2.71 8.23 -10.79
C ILE A 109 2.42 8.93 -12.11
N PRO A 110 3.33 9.74 -12.70
CA PRO A 110 3.08 10.39 -13.98
C PRO A 110 2.81 9.40 -15.12
N TYR A 111 3.52 8.28 -15.17
CA TYR A 111 3.29 7.24 -16.17
C TYR A 111 1.86 6.67 -16.13
N ILE A 112 1.38 6.36 -14.92
CA ILE A 112 0.01 5.85 -14.74
C ILE A 112 -1.02 6.92 -15.10
N GLU A 113 -0.80 8.18 -14.71
CA GLU A 113 -1.70 9.30 -14.99
C GLU A 113 -1.76 9.70 -16.46
N GLU A 114 -0.72 9.43 -17.22
CA GLU A 114 -0.72 9.63 -18.67
C GLU A 114 -1.48 8.51 -19.40
N LYS A 115 -1.36 7.28 -18.91
CA LYS A 115 -1.82 6.10 -19.64
C LYS A 115 -3.22 5.62 -19.25
N TYR A 116 -3.65 5.92 -18.03
CA TYR A 116 -4.93 5.46 -17.48
C TYR A 116 -5.76 6.64 -16.96
N PRO A 117 -7.11 6.57 -17.06
CA PRO A 117 -7.99 7.64 -16.60
C PRO A 117 -8.15 7.62 -15.08
N VAL A 118 -7.06 7.90 -14.35
CA VAL A 118 -7.05 7.96 -12.90
C VAL A 118 -7.34 9.38 -12.39
N ARG A 119 -7.99 9.47 -11.23
CA ARG A 119 -8.19 10.74 -10.53
C ARG A 119 -6.88 11.17 -9.89
N ARG A 120 -6.59 12.50 -9.94
CA ARG A 120 -5.28 13.05 -9.59
C ARG A 120 -5.23 13.77 -8.26
N SER A 121 -6.32 13.82 -7.50
CA SER A 121 -6.27 14.42 -6.17
C SER A 121 -5.56 13.50 -5.16
N PRO A 122 -4.92 14.03 -4.12
CA PRO A 122 -4.22 13.21 -3.12
C PRO A 122 -5.12 12.18 -2.43
N GLN A 123 -6.42 12.50 -2.27
CA GLN A 123 -7.42 11.63 -1.65
C GLN A 123 -7.84 10.46 -2.55
N GLU A 124 -7.55 10.53 -3.84
CA GLU A 124 -7.91 9.49 -4.82
C GLU A 124 -6.76 8.51 -5.08
N ARG A 125 -5.59 8.76 -4.47
CA ARG A 125 -4.44 7.87 -4.50
C ARG A 125 -4.25 7.23 -3.13
N ILE A 126 -4.37 5.92 -3.07
CA ILE A 126 -4.22 5.12 -1.85
C ILE A 126 -2.93 4.32 -1.96
N LEU A 127 -2.03 4.46 -1.01
CA LEU A 127 -0.85 3.61 -0.89
C LEU A 127 -1.20 2.39 -0.05
N ALA A 128 -0.74 1.21 -0.44
CA ALA A 128 -0.96 -0.03 0.30
C ALA A 128 0.31 -0.87 0.39
N GLY A 129 0.56 -1.45 1.55
CA GLY A 129 1.70 -2.34 1.76
C GLY A 129 1.60 -3.16 3.02
N ASP A 130 2.30 -4.28 3.03
CA ASP A 130 2.51 -5.13 4.20
C ASP A 130 3.97 -5.03 4.69
N SER A 131 4.19 -5.23 5.96
CA SER A 131 5.53 -5.25 6.56
C SER A 131 6.34 -3.98 6.20
N LEU A 132 7.52 -4.11 5.58
CA LEU A 132 8.30 -2.99 5.05
C LEU A 132 7.54 -2.21 3.96
N GLY A 133 6.65 -2.87 3.19
CA GLY A 133 5.77 -2.21 2.23
C GLY A 133 4.79 -1.23 2.89
N GLY A 134 4.26 -1.56 4.07
CA GLY A 134 3.47 -0.65 4.89
C GLY A 134 4.28 0.54 5.39
N SER A 135 5.51 0.31 5.81
CA SER A 135 6.44 1.36 6.25
C SER A 135 6.80 2.32 5.11
N VAL A 136 7.23 1.83 3.95
CA VAL A 136 7.58 2.70 2.81
C VAL A 136 6.36 3.45 2.26
N SER A 137 5.16 2.86 2.33
CA SER A 137 3.91 3.56 1.96
C SER A 137 3.68 4.78 2.85
N LEU A 138 3.88 4.66 4.16
CA LEU A 138 3.77 5.80 5.06
C LEU A 138 4.89 6.83 4.81
N HIS A 139 6.12 6.39 4.55
CA HIS A 139 7.22 7.29 4.17
C HIS A 139 6.93 8.06 2.87
N LEU A 140 6.36 7.41 1.84
CA LEU A 140 5.96 8.07 0.60
C LEU A 140 4.91 9.15 0.86
N ALA A 141 3.91 8.89 1.70
CA ALA A 141 2.92 9.90 2.07
C ALA A 141 3.57 11.10 2.78
N LEU A 142 4.51 10.87 3.70
CA LEU A 142 5.22 11.94 4.41
C LEU A 142 6.16 12.75 3.51
N LEU A 143 6.82 12.11 2.53
CA LEU A 143 7.72 12.77 1.60
C LEU A 143 6.97 13.55 0.51
N TYR A 144 5.78 13.09 0.13
CA TYR A 144 4.98 13.65 -0.97
C TYR A 144 3.51 13.88 -0.53
N PRO A 145 3.24 14.76 0.46
CA PRO A 145 1.89 14.97 1.01
C PRO A 145 0.91 15.55 -0.02
N ASP A 146 1.42 16.24 -1.04
CA ASP A 146 0.61 16.74 -2.16
C ASP A 146 0.20 15.63 -3.15
N LEU A 147 0.79 14.45 -3.05
CA LEU A 147 0.45 13.28 -3.85
C LEU A 147 -0.39 12.25 -3.09
N PHE A 148 -0.12 12.05 -1.81
CA PHE A 148 -0.69 10.96 -1.04
C PHE A 148 -1.16 11.40 0.34
N THR A 149 -2.42 11.10 0.65
CA THR A 149 -3.00 11.36 1.98
C THR A 149 -3.66 10.12 2.59
N ARG A 150 -3.66 8.99 1.87
CA ARG A 150 -4.33 7.75 2.28
C ARG A 150 -3.38 6.57 2.23
N VAL A 151 -3.28 5.85 3.33
CA VAL A 151 -2.37 4.70 3.47
C VAL A 151 -3.11 3.50 4.05
N ILE A 152 -2.86 2.31 3.50
CA ILE A 152 -3.21 1.01 4.06
C ILE A 152 -1.91 0.32 4.48
N SER A 153 -1.77 0.02 5.76
CA SER A 153 -0.61 -0.66 6.32
C SER A 153 -1.03 -1.95 7.02
N MET A 154 -0.54 -3.07 6.53
CA MET A 154 -0.77 -4.39 7.13
C MET A 154 0.51 -4.86 7.81
N SER A 155 0.47 -5.01 9.14
CA SER A 155 1.63 -5.38 9.97
C SER A 155 2.88 -4.57 9.63
N GLY A 156 2.76 -3.23 9.60
CA GLY A 156 3.83 -2.35 9.15
C GLY A 156 5.13 -2.52 9.95
N ALA A 157 6.26 -2.63 9.25
CA ALA A 157 7.60 -2.75 9.84
C ALA A 157 8.12 -1.36 10.25
N PHE A 158 7.51 -0.79 11.26
CA PHE A 158 7.80 0.56 11.77
C PHE A 158 8.94 0.55 12.78
N TYR A 159 10.14 0.19 12.33
CA TYR A 159 11.34 0.17 13.17
C TYR A 159 11.71 1.57 13.70
N SER A 160 12.61 1.63 14.68
CA SER A 160 12.98 2.87 15.39
C SER A 160 13.32 4.02 14.44
N ALA A 161 14.09 3.76 13.38
CA ALA A 161 14.43 4.79 12.39
C ALA A 161 13.19 5.40 11.69
N SER A 162 12.15 4.60 11.46
CA SER A 162 10.88 5.09 10.92
C SER A 162 10.10 5.87 11.97
N GLN A 163 10.02 5.36 13.20
CA GLN A 163 9.32 6.02 14.30
C GLN A 163 9.95 7.38 14.66
N GLU A 164 11.27 7.53 14.58
CA GLU A 164 11.95 8.82 14.76
C GLU A 164 11.51 9.86 13.73
N ILE A 165 11.34 9.44 12.45
CA ILE A 165 10.84 10.31 11.38
C ILE A 165 9.38 10.73 11.66
N TYR A 166 8.53 9.80 12.08
CA TYR A 166 7.12 10.09 12.40
C TYR A 166 6.99 11.01 13.63
N ALA A 167 7.83 10.79 14.63
CA ALA A 167 7.88 11.63 15.82
C ALA A 167 8.34 13.07 15.53
N ALA A 168 9.16 13.26 14.48
CA ALA A 168 9.65 14.58 14.08
C ALA A 168 8.63 15.37 13.23
N ALA A 169 7.58 14.75 12.71
CA ALA A 169 6.53 15.44 11.95
C ALA A 169 5.80 16.45 12.84
N GLU A 170 5.51 17.65 12.30
CA GLU A 170 4.82 18.70 13.07
C GLU A 170 3.31 18.52 13.07
N ASP A 171 2.70 18.34 11.90
CA ASP A 171 1.25 18.17 11.71
C ASP A 171 0.99 17.09 10.66
N LEU A 172 0.16 16.11 11.02
CA LEU A 172 -0.30 15.03 10.15
C LEU A 172 -1.83 15.01 10.00
N SER A 173 -2.52 16.10 10.30
CA SER A 173 -4.00 16.19 10.23
C SER A 173 -4.56 15.92 8.82
N TRP A 174 -3.72 16.01 7.80
CA TRP A 174 -4.03 15.71 6.40
C TRP A 174 -3.96 14.20 6.07
N LEU A 175 -3.33 13.38 6.94
CA LEU A 175 -3.10 11.95 6.70
C LEU A 175 -4.25 11.11 7.26
N SER A 176 -4.75 10.17 6.46
CA SER A 176 -5.64 9.10 6.89
C SER A 176 -4.98 7.74 6.66
N ILE A 177 -4.88 6.93 7.69
CA ILE A 177 -4.25 5.61 7.61
C ILE A 177 -5.13 4.53 8.23
N TRP A 178 -5.30 3.43 7.49
CA TRP A 178 -5.86 2.19 8.00
C TRP A 178 -4.71 1.23 8.33
N MET A 179 -4.70 0.71 9.55
CA MET A 179 -3.63 -0.14 10.08
C MET A 179 -4.21 -1.41 10.70
N ILE A 180 -3.56 -2.55 10.47
CA ILE A 180 -3.85 -3.80 11.15
C ILE A 180 -2.55 -4.52 11.50
N VAL A 181 -2.56 -5.27 12.61
CA VAL A 181 -1.48 -6.18 13.00
C VAL A 181 -2.06 -7.47 13.60
N GLY A 182 -1.37 -8.59 13.35
CA GLY A 182 -1.74 -9.88 13.93
C GLY A 182 -1.23 -10.02 15.37
N LEU A 183 -2.11 -10.41 16.29
CA LEU A 183 -1.79 -10.58 17.73
C LEU A 183 -0.70 -11.61 18.02
N GLN A 184 -0.40 -12.52 17.07
CA GLN A 184 0.66 -13.52 17.20
C GLN A 184 2.04 -13.01 16.75
N GLU A 185 2.15 -11.73 16.32
CA GLU A 185 3.39 -11.14 15.79
C GLU A 185 4.29 -10.51 16.88
N THR A 186 4.31 -11.08 18.10
CA THR A 186 5.05 -10.55 19.25
C THR A 186 6.54 -10.88 19.26
N ALA A 187 7.00 -11.81 18.40
CA ALA A 187 8.40 -12.23 18.30
C ALA A 187 8.73 -12.70 16.88
N PHE A 188 8.52 -11.82 15.89
CA PHE A 188 8.80 -12.12 14.50
C PHE A 188 10.30 -12.00 14.19
N ALA A 189 10.90 -13.07 13.63
CA ALA A 189 12.29 -13.07 13.20
C ALA A 189 12.42 -12.47 11.80
N ALA A 190 12.98 -11.27 11.70
CA ALA A 190 13.38 -10.64 10.45
C ALA A 190 14.91 -10.76 10.24
N ASP A 191 15.41 -10.43 9.06
CA ASP A 191 16.85 -10.48 8.75
C ASP A 191 17.71 -9.61 9.69
N THR A 192 17.12 -8.55 10.24
CA THR A 192 17.80 -7.57 11.11
C THR A 192 17.62 -7.83 12.61
N GLY A 193 16.86 -8.85 13.00
CA GLY A 193 16.61 -9.19 14.40
C GLY A 193 15.21 -9.74 14.65
N THR A 194 14.88 -9.94 15.93
CA THR A 194 13.52 -10.34 16.35
C THR A 194 12.77 -9.13 16.88
N TYR A 195 11.54 -8.94 16.41
CA TYR A 195 10.75 -7.74 16.67
C TYR A 195 9.33 -8.10 17.14
N ASP A 196 8.81 -7.29 18.04
CA ASP A 196 7.39 -7.28 18.41
C ASP A 196 6.63 -6.32 17.48
N PHE A 197 6.02 -6.86 16.43
CA PHE A 197 5.25 -6.05 15.47
C PHE A 197 3.98 -5.47 16.08
N VAL A 198 3.39 -6.15 17.08
CA VAL A 198 2.23 -5.60 17.78
C VAL A 198 2.63 -4.30 18.49
N GLN A 199 3.75 -4.32 19.22
CA GLN A 199 4.23 -3.13 19.91
C GLN A 199 4.66 -2.02 18.93
N LEU A 200 5.39 -2.38 17.86
CA LEU A 200 5.81 -1.40 16.82
C LEU A 200 4.60 -0.69 16.19
N ASN A 201 3.50 -1.41 15.93
CA ASN A 201 2.31 -0.82 15.33
C ASN A 201 1.52 0.02 16.34
N ARG A 202 1.46 -0.38 17.63
CA ARG A 202 0.86 0.42 18.71
C ARG A 202 1.60 1.75 18.88
N ASP A 203 2.92 1.70 19.00
CA ASP A 203 3.76 2.89 19.17
C ASP A 203 3.60 3.84 17.97
N THR A 204 3.55 3.30 16.76
CA THR A 204 3.36 4.12 15.55
C THR A 204 1.97 4.73 15.50
N ARG A 205 0.90 4.00 15.83
CA ARG A 205 -0.44 4.56 15.97
C ARG A 205 -0.43 5.75 16.91
N ASP A 206 0.13 5.60 18.12
CA ASP A 206 0.15 6.64 19.14
C ASP A 206 0.93 7.89 18.68
N LEU A 207 2.04 7.69 17.95
CA LEU A 207 2.80 8.79 17.35
C LEU A 207 1.99 9.54 16.28
N LEU A 208 1.32 8.82 15.39
CA LEU A 208 0.54 9.42 14.32
C LEU A 208 -0.68 10.18 14.85
N GLU A 209 -1.43 9.60 15.79
CA GLU A 209 -2.59 10.23 16.45
C GLU A 209 -2.17 11.50 17.22
N LYS A 210 -1.04 11.44 17.92
CA LYS A 210 -0.47 12.61 18.63
C LYS A 210 -0.15 13.75 17.67
N ARG A 211 0.12 13.47 16.40
CA ARG A 211 0.40 14.46 15.34
C ARG A 211 -0.84 14.84 14.53
N GLY A 212 -2.02 14.36 14.92
CA GLY A 212 -3.30 14.73 14.33
C GLY A 212 -3.77 13.84 13.18
N ALA A 213 -3.05 12.78 12.82
CA ALA A 213 -3.48 11.87 11.75
C ALA A 213 -4.79 11.15 12.12
N LEU A 214 -5.63 10.91 11.12
CA LEU A 214 -6.80 10.05 11.26
C LEU A 214 -6.37 8.59 11.14
N VAL A 215 -6.31 7.88 12.26
CA VAL A 215 -5.86 6.49 12.31
C VAL A 215 -7.03 5.55 12.58
N SER A 216 -7.26 4.58 11.68
CA SER A 216 -8.10 3.41 11.93
C SER A 216 -7.17 2.24 12.26
N TYR A 217 -7.13 1.80 13.52
CA TYR A 217 -6.20 0.77 13.98
C TYR A 217 -6.93 -0.46 14.50
N GLN A 218 -6.47 -1.62 14.09
CA GLN A 218 -7.04 -2.92 14.50
C GLN A 218 -5.94 -3.93 14.88
N GLU A 219 -6.27 -4.78 15.85
CA GLU A 219 -5.51 -5.96 16.22
C GLU A 219 -6.43 -7.16 16.11
N LYS A 220 -6.03 -8.18 15.33
CA LYS A 220 -6.82 -9.41 15.16
C LYS A 220 -5.96 -10.65 15.36
N ASP A 221 -6.58 -11.78 15.64
CA ASP A 221 -5.87 -13.05 15.71
C ASP A 221 -5.26 -13.37 14.32
N GLY A 222 -3.94 -13.45 14.26
CA GLY A 222 -3.21 -13.64 13.00
C GLY A 222 -1.70 -13.57 13.18
N ASN A 223 -1.01 -14.00 12.12
CA ASN A 223 0.45 -14.04 12.01
C ASN A 223 0.94 -13.13 10.89
N HIS A 224 2.23 -12.83 10.88
CA HIS A 224 2.92 -12.03 9.86
C HIS A 224 3.02 -12.78 8.52
N GLN A 225 1.89 -12.92 7.82
CA GLN A 225 1.80 -13.69 6.57
C GLN A 225 0.56 -13.35 5.73
N TRP A 226 0.65 -13.63 4.44
CA TRP A 226 -0.41 -13.37 3.46
C TRP A 226 -1.76 -14.04 3.78
N GLY A 227 -1.78 -15.18 4.46
CA GLY A 227 -3.03 -15.81 4.89
C GLY A 227 -3.86 -14.91 5.82
N PHE A 228 -3.20 -14.13 6.68
CA PHE A 228 -3.83 -13.13 7.52
C PHE A 228 -4.20 -11.88 6.70
N TRP A 229 -3.24 -11.25 6.05
CA TRP A 229 -3.44 -9.98 5.32
C TRP A 229 -4.47 -10.09 4.20
N GLN A 230 -4.52 -11.23 3.49
CA GLN A 230 -5.51 -11.47 2.43
C GLN A 230 -6.96 -11.39 2.96
N ASN A 231 -7.22 -11.86 4.17
CA ASN A 231 -8.54 -11.83 4.78
C ASN A 231 -8.97 -10.41 5.17
N GLU A 232 -8.01 -9.53 5.42
CA GLU A 232 -8.25 -8.16 5.88
C GLU A 232 -8.31 -7.14 4.72
N LEU A 233 -7.81 -7.49 3.53
CA LEU A 233 -7.84 -6.63 2.35
C LEU A 233 -9.23 -6.07 2.01
N PRO A 234 -10.35 -6.82 2.09
CA PRO A 234 -11.66 -6.25 1.79
C PRO A 234 -12.01 -5.07 2.68
N GLU A 235 -11.82 -5.19 3.99
CA GLU A 235 -12.11 -4.13 4.95
C GLU A 235 -11.20 -2.92 4.73
N ALA A 236 -9.90 -3.17 4.51
CA ALA A 236 -8.92 -2.13 4.22
C ALA A 236 -9.28 -1.30 2.98
N LEU A 237 -9.68 -1.97 1.89
CA LEU A 237 -10.07 -1.32 0.64
C LEU A 237 -11.39 -0.56 0.80
N LEU A 238 -12.41 -1.17 1.43
CA LEU A 238 -13.71 -0.54 1.66
C LEU A 238 -13.61 0.70 2.56
N TYR A 239 -12.66 0.74 3.48
CA TYR A 239 -12.45 1.92 4.33
C TYR A 239 -12.26 3.21 3.53
N PHE A 240 -11.61 3.14 2.37
CA PHE A 240 -11.37 4.29 1.50
C PHE A 240 -12.24 4.36 0.25
N LEU A 241 -12.81 3.23 -0.21
CA LEU A 241 -13.43 3.08 -1.52
C LEU A 241 -14.93 2.76 -1.48
N GLN A 242 -15.52 2.68 -0.29
CA GLN A 242 -16.98 2.54 -0.18
C GLN A 242 -17.67 3.83 -0.59
N GLU A 243 -18.64 3.75 -1.49
CA GLU A 243 -19.52 4.89 -1.82
C GLU A 243 -20.22 5.38 -0.54
N ARG A 244 -20.11 6.68 -0.28
CA ARG A 244 -20.73 7.35 0.88
C ARG A 244 -22.11 7.89 0.54
#